data_6ce58b75c7552dc17a6204aed71be1f2
#
_entry.id   6ce58b75c7552dc17a6204aed71be1f2
#
_cell.length_a   1.000
_cell.length_b   1.000
_cell.length_c   1.000
_cell.angle_alpha   90.00
_cell.angle_beta   90.00
_cell.angle_gamma   90.00
#
_symmetry.space_group_name_H-M   'P 1'
#
loop_
_entity.id
_entity.type
_entity.pdbx_description
1 polymer ?
#
loop_
_entity_poly.entity_id
_entity_poly.type
_entity_poly.pdbx_seq_one_letter_code
_entity_poly.pdbx_strand_id
1 'polypeptide(L)'
;GSSGTQAGLVTGLCAMNAQLPVLGIGTRAPMEKQENMVFDLACRTAEKLGCPGVVQRGDVMANTDYVGEGYGLPTQSGLEAIKMFAELEGILLDPCYSAKGAAGLIDLARKGAFYGERIVFLHTGGAAALGGYDFAFDFSRNWVTL
;
A
#
# COMPACT_ATOMS: atom_id res chain seq x y z
N GLY A 1 1.72 -7.51 -0.01
CA GLY A 1 1.59 -8.80 -0.65
C GLY A 1 2.89 -9.53 -0.90
N SER A 2 3.51 -9.31 -2.06
CA SER A 2 4.73 -10.03 -2.47
C SER A 2 6.03 -9.49 -1.89
N SER A 3 5.98 -8.41 -1.13
CA SER A 3 7.12 -7.72 -0.50
C SER A 3 8.07 -6.99 -1.46
N GLY A 4 8.07 -7.29 -2.76
CA GLY A 4 9.08 -6.79 -3.72
C GLY A 4 9.17 -5.27 -3.80
N THR A 5 8.05 -4.58 -3.92
CA THR A 5 8.03 -3.12 -4.04
C THR A 5 8.59 -2.45 -2.79
N GLN A 6 8.13 -2.86 -1.60
CA GLN A 6 8.60 -2.27 -0.35
C GLN A 6 10.07 -2.61 -0.09
N ALA A 7 10.48 -3.85 -0.33
CA ALA A 7 11.88 -4.25 -0.17
C ALA A 7 12.82 -3.43 -1.06
N GLY A 8 12.43 -3.23 -2.33
CA GLY A 8 13.22 -2.40 -3.25
C GLY A 8 13.32 -0.94 -2.82
N LEU A 9 12.20 -0.35 -2.38
CA LEU A 9 12.18 1.03 -1.87
C LEU A 9 13.05 1.19 -0.63
N VAL A 10 12.86 0.33 0.37
CA VAL A 10 13.64 0.37 1.63
C VAL A 10 15.12 0.22 1.32
N THR A 11 15.51 -0.78 0.51
CA THR A 11 16.90 -0.98 0.15
C THR A 11 17.51 0.24 -0.55
N GLY A 12 16.79 0.79 -1.54
CA GLY A 12 17.28 1.95 -2.30
C GLY A 12 17.45 3.19 -1.43
N LEU A 13 16.46 3.48 -0.58
CA LEU A 13 16.51 4.64 0.32
C LEU A 13 17.59 4.50 1.38
N CYS A 14 17.75 3.31 1.97
CA CYS A 14 18.84 3.05 2.92
C CYS A 14 20.22 3.17 2.25
N ALA A 15 20.40 2.58 1.07
CA ALA A 15 21.67 2.66 0.33
C ALA A 15 22.05 4.10 -0.05
N MET A 16 21.05 4.97 -0.29
CA MET A 16 21.26 6.39 -0.57
C MET A 16 21.29 7.27 0.69
N ASN A 17 21.15 6.70 1.87
CA ASN A 17 21.04 7.42 3.14
C ASN A 17 19.96 8.52 3.12
N ALA A 18 18.83 8.24 2.48
CA ALA A 18 17.80 9.24 2.22
C ALA A 18 16.94 9.62 3.45
N GLN A 19 17.04 8.85 4.54
CA GLN A 19 16.30 9.06 5.79
C GLN A 19 14.77 9.20 5.60
N LEU A 20 14.22 8.51 4.59
CA LEU A 20 12.79 8.52 4.28
C LEU A 20 12.16 7.19 4.69
N PRO A 21 11.22 7.20 5.64
CA PRO A 21 10.52 5.99 6.06
C PRO A 21 9.56 5.49 4.98
N VAL A 22 9.39 4.18 4.90
CA VAL A 22 8.43 3.52 4.00
C VAL A 22 7.44 2.71 4.81
N LEU A 23 6.20 3.17 4.89
CA LEU A 23 5.10 2.40 5.48
C LEU A 23 4.43 1.53 4.41
N GLY A 24 4.53 0.22 4.54
CA GLY A 24 3.84 -0.73 3.67
C GLY A 24 2.44 -1.04 4.20
N ILE A 25 1.40 -0.83 3.37
CA ILE A 25 0.06 -1.31 3.71
C ILE A 25 -0.08 -2.75 3.21
N GLY A 26 -0.27 -3.69 4.14
CA GLY A 26 -0.40 -5.10 3.85
C GLY A 26 -1.73 -5.43 3.16
N THR A 27 -1.71 -6.48 2.31
CA THR A 27 -2.89 -6.90 1.54
C THR A 27 -3.32 -8.34 1.84
N ARG A 28 -2.56 -9.10 2.66
CA ARG A 28 -2.87 -10.52 2.91
C ARG A 28 -2.30 -11.14 4.18
N ALA A 29 -1.07 -10.83 4.56
CA ALA A 29 -0.39 -11.51 5.66
C ALA A 29 -0.51 -10.71 6.96
N PRO A 30 -0.43 -11.36 8.14
CA PRO A 30 -0.23 -10.67 9.41
C PRO A 30 1.03 -9.79 9.39
N MET A 31 1.03 -8.71 10.18
CA MET A 31 2.07 -7.68 10.19
C MET A 31 3.48 -8.27 10.35
N GLU A 32 3.71 -9.05 11.39
CA GLU A 32 5.02 -9.66 11.66
C GLU A 32 5.54 -10.49 10.48
N LYS A 33 4.66 -11.33 9.91
CA LYS A 33 5.01 -12.14 8.74
C LYS A 33 5.33 -11.28 7.53
N GLN A 34 4.55 -10.22 7.29
CA GLN A 34 4.76 -9.31 6.18
C GLN A 34 6.10 -8.57 6.33
N GLU A 35 6.41 -8.07 7.52
CA GLU A 35 7.66 -7.39 7.81
C GLU A 35 8.88 -8.31 7.68
N ASN A 36 8.80 -9.53 8.18
CA ASN A 36 9.87 -10.51 8.03
C ASN A 36 10.15 -10.80 6.55
N MET A 37 9.11 -11.01 5.74
CA MET A 37 9.25 -11.22 4.29
C MET A 37 9.88 -10.03 3.57
N VAL A 38 9.53 -8.80 3.97
CA VAL A 38 10.12 -7.58 3.39
C VAL A 38 11.58 -7.46 3.79
N PHE A 39 11.90 -7.64 5.06
CA PHE A 39 13.25 -7.54 5.58
C PHE A 39 14.19 -8.55 4.92
N ASP A 40 13.81 -9.82 4.86
CA ASP A 40 14.61 -10.86 4.23
C ASP A 40 14.88 -10.54 2.74
N LEU A 41 13.86 -10.07 2.03
CA LEU A 41 14.02 -9.71 0.63
C LEU A 41 14.88 -8.45 0.46
N ALA A 42 14.74 -7.45 1.33
CA ALA A 42 15.54 -6.23 1.32
C ALA A 42 17.02 -6.54 1.58
N CYS A 43 17.34 -7.40 2.55
CA CYS A 43 18.72 -7.83 2.81
C CYS A 43 19.33 -8.52 1.59
N ARG A 44 18.62 -9.47 0.98
CA ARG A 44 19.07 -10.14 -0.24
C ARG A 44 19.22 -9.19 -1.43
N THR A 45 18.39 -8.16 -1.51
CA THR A 45 18.50 -7.11 -2.52
C THR A 45 19.74 -6.27 -2.29
N ALA A 46 20.01 -5.87 -1.04
CA ALA A 46 21.20 -5.13 -0.65
C ALA A 46 22.50 -5.90 -0.96
N GLU A 47 22.53 -7.21 -0.69
CA GLU A 47 23.65 -8.07 -1.06
C GLU A 47 23.92 -8.04 -2.57
N LYS A 48 22.86 -8.17 -3.39
CA LYS A 48 22.98 -8.12 -4.86
C LYS A 48 23.47 -6.77 -5.38
N LEU A 49 23.15 -5.69 -4.67
CA LEU A 49 23.57 -4.33 -5.02
C LEU A 49 24.97 -3.98 -4.49
N GLY A 50 25.64 -4.89 -3.77
CA GLY A 50 26.97 -4.67 -3.20
C GLY A 50 26.99 -3.79 -1.95
N CYS A 51 25.86 -3.63 -1.27
CA CYS A 51 25.71 -2.88 -0.03
C CYS A 51 25.11 -3.73 1.11
N PRO A 52 25.70 -4.89 1.45
CA PRO A 52 25.18 -5.76 2.49
C PRO A 52 25.12 -5.04 3.84
N GLY A 53 24.09 -5.34 4.64
CA GLY A 53 23.92 -4.77 5.98
C GLY A 53 23.40 -3.33 6.02
N VAL A 54 23.10 -2.70 4.87
CA VAL A 54 22.59 -1.33 4.82
C VAL A 54 21.16 -1.23 5.37
N VAL A 55 20.37 -2.30 5.27
CA VAL A 55 18.99 -2.35 5.79
C VAL A 55 18.99 -2.94 7.19
N GLN A 56 18.37 -2.24 8.11
CA GLN A 56 18.14 -2.69 9.48
C GLN A 56 16.68 -3.12 9.67
N ARG A 57 16.41 -3.95 10.70
CA ARG A 57 15.04 -4.42 10.96
C ARG A 57 14.05 -3.28 11.19
N GLY A 58 14.49 -2.19 11.84
CA GLY A 58 13.69 -0.99 12.10
C GLY A 58 13.32 -0.18 10.87
N ASP A 59 13.98 -0.40 9.72
CA ASP A 59 13.66 0.29 8.46
C ASP A 59 12.42 -0.27 7.78
N VAL A 60 11.94 -1.45 8.23
CA VAL A 60 10.77 -2.12 7.66
C VAL A 60 9.57 -1.93 8.57
N MET A 61 8.57 -1.23 8.07
CA MET A 61 7.31 -0.99 8.76
C MET A 61 6.14 -1.45 7.91
N ALA A 62 5.21 -2.18 8.50
CA ALA A 62 3.97 -2.58 7.84
C ALA A 62 2.76 -2.26 8.72
N ASN A 63 1.65 -1.94 8.08
CA ASN A 63 0.33 -1.90 8.71
C ASN A 63 -0.58 -2.84 7.94
N THR A 64 -1.24 -3.77 8.63
CA THR A 64 -2.11 -4.79 8.03
C THR A 64 -3.57 -4.66 8.44
N ASP A 65 -3.96 -3.54 9.05
CA ASP A 65 -5.33 -3.30 9.53
C ASP A 65 -6.35 -3.18 8.38
N TYR A 66 -5.87 -2.95 7.15
CA TYR A 66 -6.70 -2.74 5.96
C TYR A 66 -6.84 -3.99 5.07
N VAL A 67 -6.36 -5.14 5.53
CA VAL A 67 -6.46 -6.42 4.78
C VAL A 67 -7.92 -6.84 4.59
N GLY A 68 -8.78 -6.59 5.60
CA GLY A 68 -10.16 -7.05 5.60
C GLY A 68 -10.25 -8.57 5.78
N GLU A 69 -11.26 -9.18 5.18
CA GLU A 69 -11.52 -10.62 5.31
C GLU A 69 -10.46 -11.51 4.64
N GLY A 70 -9.72 -10.97 3.67
CA GLY A 70 -8.65 -11.73 3.02
C GLY A 70 -8.07 -11.10 1.76
N TYR A 71 -7.15 -11.87 1.19
CA TYR A 71 -6.51 -11.49 -0.07
C TYR A 71 -7.51 -11.54 -1.23
N GLY A 72 -7.49 -10.50 -2.05
CA GLY A 72 -8.39 -10.39 -3.21
C GLY A 72 -9.82 -10.01 -2.87
N LEU A 73 -10.21 -9.98 -1.59
CA LEU A 73 -11.55 -9.56 -1.18
C LEU A 73 -11.58 -8.04 -1.00
N PRO A 74 -12.55 -7.35 -1.63
CA PRO A 74 -12.75 -5.93 -1.44
C PRO A 74 -13.10 -5.60 0.02
N THR A 75 -12.69 -4.42 0.48
CA THR A 75 -13.13 -3.88 1.77
C THR A 75 -13.99 -2.64 1.53
N GLN A 76 -14.93 -2.34 2.43
CA GLN A 76 -15.75 -1.15 2.32
C GLN A 76 -14.90 0.13 2.23
N SER A 77 -13.88 0.26 3.08
CA SER A 77 -12.94 1.39 3.03
C SER A 77 -12.13 1.45 1.73
N GLY A 78 -11.81 0.28 1.16
CA GLY A 78 -11.15 0.19 -0.15
C GLY A 78 -12.05 0.68 -1.28
N LEU A 79 -13.33 0.29 -1.29
CA LEU A 79 -14.30 0.76 -2.29
C LEU A 79 -14.53 2.27 -2.18
N GLU A 80 -14.61 2.80 -0.96
CA GLU A 80 -14.69 4.25 -0.73
C GLU A 80 -13.43 4.98 -1.24
N ALA A 81 -12.24 4.40 -1.04
CA ALA A 81 -11.01 4.94 -1.56
C ALA A 81 -10.97 4.94 -3.11
N ILE A 82 -11.43 3.86 -3.76
CA ILE A 82 -11.56 3.79 -5.23
C ILE A 82 -12.43 4.95 -5.73
N LYS A 83 -13.61 5.12 -5.12
CA LYS A 83 -14.53 6.20 -5.49
C LYS A 83 -13.87 7.56 -5.31
N MET A 84 -13.29 7.83 -4.15
CA MET A 84 -12.67 9.11 -3.83
C MET A 84 -11.55 9.47 -4.79
N PHE A 85 -10.64 8.53 -5.09
CA PHE A 85 -9.54 8.76 -6.01
C PHE A 85 -10.02 8.99 -7.45
N ALA A 86 -11.04 8.24 -7.88
CA ALA A 86 -11.62 8.41 -9.21
C ALA A 86 -12.31 9.77 -9.36
N GLU A 87 -13.10 10.19 -8.38
CA GLU A 87 -13.90 11.42 -8.44
C GLU A 87 -13.04 12.69 -8.25
N LEU A 88 -12.05 12.66 -7.36
CA LEU A 88 -11.28 13.84 -7.01
C LEU A 88 -10.01 14.01 -7.84
N GLU A 89 -9.39 12.90 -8.25
CA GLU A 89 -8.07 12.91 -8.89
C GLU A 89 -8.06 12.26 -10.29
N GLY A 90 -9.16 11.61 -10.71
CA GLY A 90 -9.20 10.86 -11.95
C GLY A 90 -8.29 9.61 -11.95
N ILE A 91 -7.92 9.11 -10.78
CA ILE A 91 -7.02 7.98 -10.61
C ILE A 91 -7.82 6.70 -10.34
N LEU A 92 -7.58 5.66 -11.15
CA LEU A 92 -8.23 4.37 -10.99
C LEU A 92 -7.39 3.43 -10.12
N LEU A 93 -7.94 3.02 -8.99
CA LEU A 93 -7.36 2.03 -8.08
C LEU A 93 -7.98 0.65 -8.34
N ASP A 94 -7.30 -0.42 -7.92
CA ASP A 94 -7.84 -1.78 -7.91
C ASP A 94 -8.30 -2.20 -6.51
N PRO A 95 -9.32 -3.05 -6.36
CA PRO A 95 -9.83 -3.47 -5.04
C PRO A 95 -8.87 -4.37 -4.24
N CYS A 96 -7.94 -5.07 -4.92
CA CYS A 96 -7.06 -6.05 -4.29
C CYS A 96 -5.86 -5.41 -3.56
N TYR A 97 -5.23 -4.41 -4.19
CA TYR A 97 -3.97 -3.83 -3.75
C TYR A 97 -4.04 -2.34 -3.46
N SER A 98 -4.20 -1.53 -4.52
CA SER A 98 -4.05 -0.09 -4.42
C SER A 98 -5.17 0.56 -3.60
N ALA A 99 -6.39 0.02 -3.63
CA ALA A 99 -7.48 0.51 -2.79
C ALA A 99 -7.22 0.30 -1.30
N LYS A 100 -6.66 -0.85 -0.91
CA LYS A 100 -6.30 -1.10 0.50
C LYS A 100 -5.18 -0.16 0.95
N GLY A 101 -4.20 0.09 0.08
CA GLY A 101 -3.16 1.10 0.31
C GLY A 101 -3.72 2.50 0.49
N ALA A 102 -4.64 2.92 -0.39
CA ALA A 102 -5.29 4.22 -0.32
C ALA A 102 -6.24 4.35 0.89
N ALA A 103 -6.95 3.28 1.25
CA ALA A 103 -7.76 3.25 2.47
C ALA A 103 -6.89 3.50 3.72
N GLY A 104 -5.72 2.87 3.78
CA GLY A 104 -4.75 3.10 4.84
C GLY A 104 -4.25 4.54 4.87
N LEU A 105 -3.90 5.11 3.72
CA LEU A 105 -3.51 6.51 3.61
C LEU A 105 -4.60 7.45 4.13
N ILE A 106 -5.84 7.29 3.67
CA ILE A 106 -6.98 8.14 4.03
C ILE A 106 -7.27 8.07 5.53
N ASP A 107 -7.33 6.86 6.10
CA ASP A 107 -7.63 6.66 7.52
C ASP A 107 -6.53 7.23 8.41
N LEU A 108 -5.26 6.93 8.11
CA LEU A 108 -4.13 7.45 8.87
C LEU A 108 -4.03 8.98 8.78
N ALA A 109 -4.29 9.56 7.61
CA ALA A 109 -4.33 11.01 7.44
C ALA A 109 -5.46 11.65 8.27
N ARG A 110 -6.66 11.07 8.27
CA ARG A 110 -7.80 11.53 9.09
C ARG A 110 -7.52 11.43 10.60
N LYS A 111 -6.74 10.46 11.02
CA LYS A 111 -6.28 10.30 12.40
C LYS A 111 -5.13 11.22 12.79
N GLY A 112 -4.64 12.04 11.87
CA GLY A 112 -3.55 12.99 12.10
C GLY A 112 -2.16 12.34 12.14
N ALA A 113 -2.01 11.09 11.71
CA ALA A 113 -0.73 10.37 11.75
C ALA A 113 0.38 11.06 10.94
N PHE A 114 0.00 11.89 9.98
CA PHE A 114 0.93 12.59 9.07
C PHE A 114 0.86 14.11 9.22
N TYR A 115 0.43 14.60 10.39
CA TYR A 115 0.27 16.04 10.60
C TYR A 115 1.61 16.78 10.40
N GLY A 116 1.61 17.75 9.48
CA GLY A 116 2.81 18.53 9.14
C GLY A 116 3.77 17.84 8.17
N GLU A 117 3.52 16.60 7.77
CA GLU A 117 4.38 15.84 6.87
C GLU A 117 3.93 15.94 5.40
N ARG A 118 4.89 15.78 4.50
CA ARG A 118 4.62 15.58 3.07
C ARG A 118 4.60 14.08 2.78
N ILE A 119 3.49 13.60 2.23
CA ILE A 119 3.28 12.18 1.96
C ILE A 119 3.40 11.91 0.47
N VAL A 120 4.10 10.84 0.12
CA VAL A 120 4.12 10.27 -1.23
C VAL A 120 3.35 8.95 -1.20
N PHE A 121 2.26 8.87 -1.94
CA PHE A 121 1.54 7.62 -2.17
C PHE A 121 2.05 6.97 -3.45
N LEU A 122 2.66 5.80 -3.33
CA LEU A 122 3.12 5.04 -4.50
C LEU A 122 1.99 4.18 -5.06
N HIS A 123 1.39 4.60 -6.16
CA HIS A 123 0.41 3.82 -6.91
C HIS A 123 1.13 2.78 -7.79
N THR A 124 1.03 1.52 -7.42
CA THR A 124 1.76 0.42 -8.06
C THR A 124 1.03 -0.23 -9.25
N GLY A 125 -0.05 0.37 -9.72
CA GLY A 125 -0.88 -0.15 -10.81
C GLY A 125 -2.09 -0.94 -10.32
N GLY A 126 -2.61 -1.84 -11.17
CA GLY A 126 -3.72 -2.72 -10.83
C GLY A 126 -5.08 -2.33 -11.43
N ALA A 127 -5.23 -1.13 -12.03
CA ALA A 127 -6.50 -0.65 -12.58
C ALA A 127 -7.16 -1.62 -13.58
N ALA A 128 -6.38 -2.39 -14.33
CA ALA A 128 -6.91 -3.41 -15.24
C ALA A 128 -7.73 -4.51 -14.54
N ALA A 129 -7.55 -4.71 -13.23
CA ALA A 129 -8.32 -5.67 -12.45
C ALA A 129 -9.76 -5.21 -12.13
N LEU A 130 -10.09 -3.92 -12.29
CA LEU A 130 -11.43 -3.38 -11.98
C LEU A 130 -12.55 -4.15 -12.67
N GLY A 131 -12.37 -4.52 -13.94
CA GLY A 131 -13.38 -5.27 -14.69
C GLY A 131 -13.68 -6.68 -14.14
N GLY A 132 -12.82 -7.23 -13.28
CA GLY A 132 -13.06 -8.49 -12.59
C GLY A 132 -13.78 -8.33 -11.24
N TYR A 133 -14.09 -7.11 -10.83
CA TYR A 133 -14.71 -6.78 -9.54
C TYR A 133 -16.03 -6.04 -9.69
N ASP A 134 -16.72 -6.18 -10.82
CA ASP A 134 -18.03 -5.56 -11.08
C ASP A 134 -19.06 -5.87 -9.98
N PHE A 135 -19.03 -7.10 -9.44
CA PHE A 135 -19.86 -7.53 -8.32
C PHE A 135 -19.69 -6.69 -7.04
N ALA A 136 -18.58 -6.00 -6.91
CA ALA A 136 -18.26 -5.19 -5.72
C ALA A 136 -18.83 -3.76 -5.82
N PHE A 137 -19.31 -3.36 -7.00
CA PHE A 137 -19.84 -2.02 -7.26
C PHE A 137 -21.34 -2.06 -7.49
N ASP A 138 -22.09 -1.25 -6.75
CA ASP A 138 -23.53 -1.07 -6.98
C ASP A 138 -23.74 0.04 -8.01
N PHE A 139 -23.82 -0.33 -9.27
CA PHE A 139 -24.10 0.59 -10.37
C PHE A 139 -25.57 1.05 -10.46
N SER A 140 -26.48 0.48 -9.62
CA SER A 140 -27.89 0.86 -9.59
C SER A 140 -28.14 2.18 -8.86
N ARG A 141 -27.22 2.59 -8.00
CA ARG A 141 -27.28 3.89 -7.32
C ARG A 141 -26.77 4.96 -8.26
N ASN A 142 -27.66 5.90 -8.60
CA ASN A 142 -27.27 7.12 -9.32
C ASN A 142 -26.09 7.79 -8.58
N TRP A 143 -24.93 7.78 -9.20
CA TRP A 143 -23.72 8.43 -8.71
C TRP A 143 -23.81 9.96 -8.69
N VAL A 144 -24.99 10.50 -9.06
CA VAL A 144 -25.29 11.93 -9.14
C VAL A 144 -26.16 12.32 -7.95
N THR A 145 -25.59 12.29 -6.76
CA THR A 145 -26.09 13.13 -5.65
C THR A 145 -24.86 13.60 -4.88
N LEU A 146 -24.34 14.73 -5.35
CA LEU A 146 -23.46 15.60 -4.59
C LEU A 146 -24.26 16.26 -3.47
#